data_9001b63ede7274b9514d67ed89e70f2b
#
_entry.id   9001b63ede7274b9514d67ed89e70f2b
#
_cell.length_a   1.000
_cell.length_b   1.000
_cell.length_c   1.000
_cell.angle_alpha   90.00
_cell.angle_beta   90.00
_cell.angle_gamma   90.00
#
_symmetry.space_group_name_H-M   'P 1'
#
loop_
_entity.id
_entity.type
_entity.pdbx_description
1 polymer ?
#
loop_
_entity_poly.entity_id
_entity_poly.type
_entity_poly.pdbx_seq_one_letter_code
_entity_poly.pdbx_strand_id
1 'polypeptide(L)'
;MKKAMSLLTATAMAATLLAGCGGGTASSSAAPAADSTSTEASSTAAEPAADAAAEEGKVLNIWCWNDEFQSRFNDYYPGVKEIAADKSTTTLDNGVTVKWTINPNDNNNYQNKLDEALLKQDSAAADDKIDIFLIEADYALKYVDSEYTLDVKKDVGLTDDDLKDQYQYTKDIVTVDGVQKGTTWQATPGLFAYRRSIAEDVLGTDDPTEVQAALSDWDKFNDVAEKAAAKGYKMLSGYDDSYRTF
;
A
#
# COMPACT_ATOMS: atom_id res chain seq x y z
N MET A 1 40.62 -35.61 12.58
CA MET A 1 40.50 -36.98 12.05
C MET A 1 39.16 -37.11 11.38
N LYS A 2 39.23 -37.49 10.06
CA LYS A 2 38.20 -38.08 9.20
C LYS A 2 36.88 -37.35 9.04
N LYS A 3 36.64 -36.56 7.97
CA LYS A 3 36.23 -36.90 6.58
C LYS A 3 35.09 -37.95 6.48
N ALA A 4 33.92 -37.53 6.03
CA ALA A 4 33.13 -38.25 5.08
C ALA A 4 32.25 -37.27 4.24
N MET A 5 32.56 -37.26 2.98
CA MET A 5 31.87 -36.71 1.82
C MET A 5 30.79 -37.73 1.40
N SER A 6 29.63 -37.25 0.96
CA SER A 6 28.75 -38.02 0.05
C SER A 6 27.90 -37.02 -0.73
N LEU A 7 28.07 -36.98 -1.82
CA LEU A 7 27.97 -36.89 -3.27
C LEU A 7 26.60 -37.40 -3.77
N LEU A 8 26.00 -36.55 -4.62
CA LEU A 8 25.14 -36.76 -5.80
C LEU A 8 23.84 -37.59 -5.72
N THR A 9 22.76 -36.97 -6.20
CA THR A 9 22.24 -37.35 -7.55
C THR A 9 21.31 -36.25 -8.10
N ALA A 10 21.68 -35.70 -9.22
CA ALA A 10 20.86 -34.94 -10.15
C ALA A 10 20.01 -35.90 -10.97
N THR A 11 18.74 -35.62 -11.18
CA THR A 11 17.96 -36.27 -12.23
C THR A 11 17.25 -35.19 -13.04
N ALA A 12 17.76 -34.96 -14.20
CA ALA A 12 17.16 -34.25 -15.31
C ALA A 12 16.04 -35.09 -15.92
N MET A 13 14.90 -34.51 -16.24
CA MET A 13 13.99 -35.06 -17.23
C MET A 13 13.67 -34.03 -18.29
N ALA A 14 13.97 -34.42 -19.48
CA ALA A 14 13.96 -33.68 -20.72
C ALA A 14 12.56 -33.53 -21.32
N ALA A 15 12.49 -32.52 -22.14
CA ALA A 15 11.41 -32.11 -23.02
C ALA A 15 10.97 -33.17 -24.03
N THR A 16 9.71 -33.07 -24.45
CA THR A 16 9.29 -33.48 -25.80
C THR A 16 8.44 -32.40 -26.45
N LEU A 17 9.05 -31.75 -27.41
CA LEU A 17 8.45 -30.97 -28.48
C LEU A 17 7.77 -31.93 -29.48
N LEU A 18 6.60 -31.57 -29.96
CA LEU A 18 6.10 -32.01 -31.25
C LEU A 18 5.49 -30.84 -32.01
N ALA A 19 6.20 -30.49 -33.06
CA ALA A 19 5.82 -29.60 -34.12
C ALA A 19 4.81 -30.30 -35.06
N GLY A 20 3.85 -29.53 -35.52
CA GLY A 20 2.96 -29.89 -36.62
C GLY A 20 2.82 -28.72 -37.58
N CYS A 21 3.59 -28.78 -38.65
CA CYS A 21 3.59 -27.86 -39.77
C CYS A 21 2.58 -28.34 -40.80
N GLY A 22 1.85 -27.48 -41.47
CA GLY A 22 1.03 -27.78 -42.62
C GLY A 22 0.45 -26.52 -43.22
N GLY A 23 1.13 -25.97 -44.21
CA GLY A 23 0.76 -24.86 -45.04
C GLY A 23 -0.11 -25.28 -46.24
N GLY A 24 -0.68 -24.29 -46.91
CA GLY A 24 -1.38 -24.48 -48.18
C GLY A 24 -2.22 -23.27 -48.61
N THR A 25 -1.72 -22.64 -49.59
CA THR A 25 -2.06 -21.46 -50.37
C THR A 25 -3.42 -21.45 -51.04
N ALA A 26 -4.04 -20.26 -51.07
CA ALA A 26 -4.65 -19.48 -52.15
C ALA A 26 -5.77 -20.05 -53.10
N SER A 27 -6.79 -19.32 -53.28
CA SER A 27 -7.24 -18.64 -54.50
C SER A 27 -8.77 -18.67 -54.73
N SER A 28 -9.32 -17.49 -54.77
CA SER A 28 -10.33 -16.88 -55.64
C SER A 28 -11.57 -17.63 -56.07
N SER A 29 -12.72 -17.00 -55.93
CA SER A 29 -13.62 -16.43 -56.89
C SER A 29 -15.12 -16.76 -56.69
N ALA A 30 -15.86 -15.67 -56.78
CA ALA A 30 -17.20 -15.47 -57.37
C ALA A 30 -18.45 -16.04 -56.64
N ALA A 31 -19.31 -15.08 -56.32
CA ALA A 31 -20.75 -15.21 -56.03
C ALA A 31 -21.54 -15.70 -57.27
N PRO A 32 -22.78 -16.21 -57.08
CA PRO A 32 -23.91 -15.30 -57.27
C PRO A 32 -25.05 -15.44 -56.24
N ALA A 33 -25.94 -14.44 -56.33
CA ALA A 33 -27.05 -14.10 -55.48
C ALA A 33 -28.29 -15.00 -55.64
N ALA A 34 -29.17 -14.81 -54.67
CA ALA A 34 -30.63 -14.94 -54.54
C ALA A 34 -31.03 -16.03 -53.52
N ASP A 35 -31.94 -15.88 -52.62
CA ASP A 35 -33.19 -15.19 -52.54
C ASP A 35 -33.68 -15.15 -51.09
N SER A 36 -34.45 -14.17 -50.76
CA SER A 36 -35.13 -13.81 -49.52
C SER A 36 -36.03 -14.89 -48.96
N THR A 37 -35.98 -15.10 -47.64
CA THR A 37 -37.18 -15.30 -46.80
C THR A 37 -36.89 -14.75 -45.40
N SER A 38 -37.61 -13.68 -45.09
CA SER A 38 -37.74 -13.09 -43.76
C SER A 38 -38.42 -14.06 -42.78
N THR A 39 -37.75 -14.39 -41.70
CA THR A 39 -38.43 -14.87 -40.52
C THR A 39 -38.06 -13.91 -39.39
N GLU A 40 -39.03 -13.12 -38.97
CA GLU A 40 -38.96 -12.31 -37.76
C GLU A 40 -38.71 -13.23 -36.57
N ALA A 41 -37.52 -13.19 -36.05
CA ALA A 41 -37.21 -13.70 -34.73
C ALA A 41 -37.39 -12.52 -33.75
N SER A 42 -38.48 -12.58 -33.01
CA SER A 42 -38.74 -11.76 -31.83
C SER A 42 -37.53 -11.79 -30.91
N SER A 43 -36.74 -10.70 -30.87
CA SER A 43 -35.78 -10.47 -29.85
C SER A 43 -36.51 -10.07 -28.57
N THR A 44 -36.76 -11.05 -27.71
CA THR A 44 -36.98 -10.75 -26.31
C THR A 44 -35.68 -10.13 -25.79
N ALA A 45 -35.74 -8.83 -25.57
CA ALA A 45 -34.71 -8.13 -24.81
C ALA A 45 -34.58 -8.84 -23.46
N ALA A 46 -33.41 -9.44 -23.19
CA ALA A 46 -33.08 -9.86 -21.86
C ALA A 46 -33.07 -8.59 -20.98
N GLU A 47 -33.95 -8.58 -20.01
CA GLU A 47 -33.93 -7.64 -18.90
C GLU A 47 -32.52 -7.69 -18.31
N PRO A 48 -31.86 -6.56 -18.05
CA PRO A 48 -30.59 -6.60 -17.35
C PRO A 48 -30.81 -7.31 -16.01
N ALA A 49 -30.05 -8.37 -15.77
CA ALA A 49 -30.05 -9.04 -14.49
C ALA A 49 -29.89 -7.96 -13.41
N ALA A 50 -30.85 -7.91 -12.49
CA ALA A 50 -30.76 -7.07 -11.33
C ALA A 50 -29.41 -7.37 -10.69
N ASP A 51 -28.62 -6.32 -10.54
CA ASP A 51 -27.38 -6.32 -9.81
C ASP A 51 -27.67 -7.00 -8.46
N ALA A 52 -27.14 -8.20 -8.24
CA ALA A 52 -27.25 -8.86 -6.95
C ALA A 52 -26.52 -7.92 -5.99
N ALA A 53 -27.28 -7.22 -5.15
CA ALA A 53 -26.72 -6.39 -4.11
C ALA A 53 -25.66 -7.23 -3.39
N ALA A 54 -24.41 -6.78 -3.42
CA ALA A 54 -23.34 -7.44 -2.71
C ALA A 54 -23.81 -7.59 -1.26
N GLU A 55 -23.74 -8.82 -0.70
CA GLU A 55 -24.07 -9.02 0.71
C GLU A 55 -23.18 -8.09 1.52
N GLU A 56 -23.77 -7.14 2.22
CA GLU A 56 -23.04 -6.25 3.13
C GLU A 56 -22.51 -7.11 4.28
N GLY A 57 -21.19 -7.22 4.40
CA GLY A 57 -20.52 -7.83 5.54
C GLY A 57 -20.84 -7.08 6.84
N LYS A 58 -20.86 -7.79 7.95
CA LYS A 58 -21.02 -7.21 9.28
C LYS A 58 -19.71 -7.12 10.05
N VAL A 59 -18.63 -7.53 9.42
CA VAL A 59 -17.29 -7.51 9.98
C VAL A 59 -16.46 -6.51 9.18
N LEU A 60 -15.78 -5.61 9.87
CA LEU A 60 -14.79 -4.69 9.32
C LEU A 60 -13.40 -5.21 9.70
N ASN A 61 -12.70 -5.80 8.75
CA ASN A 61 -11.36 -6.34 8.96
C ASN A 61 -10.30 -5.26 8.77
N ILE A 62 -9.57 -4.93 9.84
CA ILE A 62 -8.49 -3.94 9.81
C ILE A 62 -7.15 -4.61 10.07
N TRP A 63 -6.19 -4.40 9.16
CA TRP A 63 -4.84 -4.94 9.25
C TRP A 63 -3.84 -3.86 9.62
N CYS A 64 -3.01 -4.14 10.62
CA CYS A 64 -1.95 -3.24 11.09
C CYS A 64 -0.74 -4.03 11.62
N TRP A 65 0.38 -3.33 11.83
CA TRP A 65 1.63 -3.95 12.32
C TRP A 65 1.81 -3.85 13.84
N ASN A 66 1.03 -3.01 14.50
CA ASN A 66 1.01 -2.86 15.96
C ASN A 66 -0.38 -2.43 16.42
N ASP A 67 -0.55 -2.23 17.72
CA ASP A 67 -1.83 -1.87 18.34
C ASP A 67 -2.09 -0.34 18.44
N GLU A 68 -1.23 0.48 17.85
CA GLU A 68 -1.37 1.93 17.98
C GLU A 68 -2.66 2.44 17.32
N PHE A 69 -2.91 2.06 16.06
CA PHE A 69 -4.14 2.45 15.37
C PHE A 69 -5.38 1.90 16.06
N GLN A 70 -5.34 0.64 16.49
CA GLN A 70 -6.42 0.02 17.26
C GLN A 70 -6.75 0.81 18.53
N SER A 71 -5.72 1.20 19.29
CA SER A 71 -5.94 1.98 20.52
C SER A 71 -6.56 3.35 20.21
N ARG A 72 -6.08 4.03 19.15
CA ARG A 72 -6.67 5.31 18.72
C ARG A 72 -8.13 5.15 18.28
N PHE A 73 -8.41 4.11 17.51
CA PHE A 73 -9.77 3.79 17.11
C PHE A 73 -10.67 3.55 18.33
N ASN A 74 -10.23 2.70 19.26
CA ASN A 74 -11.01 2.37 20.45
C ASN A 74 -11.22 3.56 21.40
N ASP A 75 -10.26 4.47 21.46
CA ASP A 75 -10.34 5.65 22.33
C ASP A 75 -11.20 6.79 21.74
N TYR A 76 -11.26 6.92 20.41
CA TYR A 76 -11.81 8.11 19.76
C TYR A 76 -12.98 7.86 18.82
N TYR A 77 -13.17 6.65 18.32
CA TYR A 77 -14.32 6.38 17.45
C TYR A 77 -15.62 6.38 18.26
N PRO A 78 -16.58 7.26 17.93
CA PRO A 78 -17.73 7.54 18.80
C PRO A 78 -18.72 6.38 18.93
N GLY A 79 -18.65 5.39 18.03
CA GLY A 79 -19.55 4.24 18.01
C GLY A 79 -19.00 3.00 18.74
N VAL A 80 -17.89 3.08 19.46
CA VAL A 80 -17.35 1.93 20.20
C VAL A 80 -18.25 1.57 21.36
N LYS A 81 -18.76 0.32 21.37
CA LYS A 81 -19.65 -0.22 22.39
C LYS A 81 -18.95 -1.18 23.34
N GLU A 82 -18.14 -2.08 22.80
CA GLU A 82 -17.46 -3.13 23.55
C GLU A 82 -16.11 -3.48 22.89
N ILE A 83 -15.10 -3.68 23.72
CA ILE A 83 -13.80 -4.19 23.32
C ILE A 83 -13.61 -5.56 23.94
N ALA A 84 -13.33 -6.59 23.13
CA ALA A 84 -13.04 -7.93 23.62
C ALA A 84 -11.85 -7.94 24.59
N ALA A 85 -11.89 -8.82 25.58
CA ALA A 85 -10.85 -8.89 26.61
C ALA A 85 -9.45 -9.18 26.07
N ASP A 86 -9.37 -9.93 24.96
CA ASP A 86 -8.13 -10.22 24.23
C ASP A 86 -7.79 -9.17 23.18
N LYS A 87 -8.60 -8.11 23.06
CA LYS A 87 -8.49 -7.03 22.08
C LYS A 87 -8.55 -7.48 20.60
N SER A 88 -9.00 -8.70 20.32
CA SER A 88 -9.09 -9.20 18.94
C SER A 88 -10.21 -8.53 18.15
N THR A 89 -11.25 -8.05 18.83
CA THR A 89 -12.42 -7.40 18.21
C THR A 89 -12.89 -6.18 18.99
N THR A 90 -13.55 -5.28 18.27
CA THR A 90 -14.29 -4.14 18.80
C THR A 90 -15.69 -4.14 18.21
N THR A 91 -16.72 -4.18 19.06
CA THR A 91 -18.12 -4.11 18.62
C THR A 91 -18.59 -2.66 18.59
N LEU A 92 -19.26 -2.27 17.52
CA LEU A 92 -19.83 -0.94 17.35
C LEU A 92 -21.31 -0.90 17.71
N ASP A 93 -21.85 0.26 17.99
CA ASP A 93 -23.26 0.48 18.35
C ASP A 93 -24.23 0.18 17.21
N ASN A 94 -23.78 0.28 15.97
CA ASN A 94 -24.51 -0.07 14.75
C ASN A 94 -24.50 -1.58 14.44
N GLY A 95 -23.88 -2.41 15.29
CA GLY A 95 -23.81 -3.87 15.16
C GLY A 95 -22.66 -4.39 14.30
N VAL A 96 -21.80 -3.52 13.77
CA VAL A 96 -20.58 -3.93 13.06
C VAL A 96 -19.54 -4.43 14.08
N THR A 97 -18.84 -5.49 13.74
CA THR A 97 -17.70 -5.99 14.49
C THR A 97 -16.41 -5.63 13.76
N VAL A 98 -15.57 -4.79 14.36
CA VAL A 98 -14.22 -4.55 13.87
C VAL A 98 -13.32 -5.69 14.33
N LYS A 99 -12.70 -6.38 13.38
CA LYS A 99 -11.73 -7.46 13.62
C LYS A 99 -10.33 -6.96 13.35
N TRP A 100 -9.46 -7.09 14.34
CA TRP A 100 -8.09 -6.59 14.28
C TRP A 100 -7.11 -7.71 13.92
N THR A 101 -6.37 -7.53 12.84
CA THR A 101 -5.27 -8.41 12.45
C THR A 101 -3.96 -7.68 12.60
N ILE A 102 -3.22 -8.01 13.66
CA ILE A 102 -1.95 -7.36 13.99
C ILE A 102 -0.80 -8.31 13.65
N ASN A 103 0.04 -7.91 12.68
CA ASN A 103 1.23 -8.63 12.29
C ASN A 103 2.45 -7.71 12.47
N PRO A 104 3.38 -8.00 13.40
CA PRO A 104 4.59 -7.20 13.57
C PRO A 104 5.36 -7.00 12.27
N ASN A 105 5.95 -5.82 12.09
CA ASN A 105 6.66 -5.43 10.85
C ASN A 105 8.12 -5.93 10.79
N ASP A 106 8.59 -6.70 11.77
CA ASP A 106 9.94 -7.25 11.78
C ASP A 106 10.22 -8.06 10.51
N ASN A 107 11.33 -7.75 9.83
CA ASN A 107 11.76 -8.42 8.59
C ASN A 107 10.68 -8.43 7.50
N ASN A 108 9.91 -7.36 7.35
CA ASN A 108 8.80 -7.24 6.41
C ASN A 108 7.67 -8.27 6.61
N ASN A 109 7.53 -8.84 7.82
CA ASN A 109 6.53 -9.88 8.07
C ASN A 109 5.10 -9.35 7.84
N TYR A 110 4.81 -8.08 8.21
CA TYR A 110 3.51 -7.47 7.95
C TYR A 110 3.21 -7.43 6.45
N GLN A 111 4.12 -6.86 5.65
CA GLN A 111 3.93 -6.73 4.22
C GLN A 111 3.79 -8.09 3.53
N ASN A 112 4.60 -9.08 3.91
CA ASN A 112 4.52 -10.43 3.34
C ASN A 112 3.16 -11.08 3.61
N LYS A 113 2.65 -10.96 4.84
CA LYS A 113 1.33 -11.52 5.18
C LYS A 113 0.19 -10.76 4.53
N LEU A 114 0.31 -9.44 4.40
CA LEU A 114 -0.67 -8.60 3.70
C LEU A 114 -0.73 -8.99 2.22
N ASP A 115 0.42 -9.16 1.57
CA ASP A 115 0.49 -9.62 0.17
C ASP A 115 -0.20 -10.98 -0.03
N GLU A 116 0.08 -11.95 0.85
CA GLU A 116 -0.55 -13.27 0.80
C GLU A 116 -2.07 -13.22 0.96
N ALA A 117 -2.55 -12.31 1.80
CA ALA A 117 -3.98 -12.15 2.05
C ALA A 117 -4.68 -11.41 0.91
N LEU A 118 -4.09 -10.33 0.39
CA LEU A 118 -4.63 -9.58 -0.75
C LEU A 118 -4.76 -10.42 -2.01
N LEU A 119 -3.82 -11.34 -2.27
CA LEU A 119 -3.90 -12.29 -3.39
C LEU A 119 -5.14 -13.22 -3.32
N LYS A 120 -5.77 -13.33 -2.16
CA LYS A 120 -6.99 -14.15 -1.95
C LYS A 120 -8.25 -13.30 -1.81
N GLN A 121 -8.12 -11.97 -1.90
CA GLN A 121 -9.18 -11.02 -1.62
C GLN A 121 -10.46 -11.30 -2.42
N ASP A 122 -10.33 -11.56 -3.72
CA ASP A 122 -11.49 -11.79 -4.59
C ASP A 122 -12.27 -13.06 -4.26
N SER A 123 -11.57 -14.08 -3.75
CA SER A 123 -12.17 -15.37 -3.40
C SER A 123 -12.62 -15.49 -1.95
N ALA A 124 -12.32 -14.50 -1.12
CA ALA A 124 -12.70 -14.47 0.28
C ALA A 124 -14.21 -14.21 0.44
N ALA A 125 -14.82 -14.81 1.47
CA ALA A 125 -16.18 -14.46 1.87
C ALA A 125 -16.25 -12.99 2.35
N ALA A 126 -17.41 -12.35 2.29
CA ALA A 126 -17.57 -10.94 2.62
C ALA A 126 -16.95 -10.57 3.98
N ASP A 127 -17.24 -11.32 5.03
CA ASP A 127 -16.72 -11.07 6.38
C ASP A 127 -15.23 -11.46 6.60
N ASP A 128 -14.57 -12.02 5.58
CA ASP A 128 -13.15 -12.40 5.62
C ASP A 128 -12.27 -11.53 4.73
N LYS A 129 -12.87 -10.64 3.94
CA LYS A 129 -12.14 -9.66 3.12
C LYS A 129 -11.43 -8.64 3.98
N ILE A 130 -10.27 -8.18 3.52
CA ILE A 130 -9.58 -7.04 4.14
C ILE A 130 -10.30 -5.77 3.68
N ASP A 131 -10.81 -4.99 4.62
CA ASP A 131 -11.50 -3.73 4.33
C ASP A 131 -10.58 -2.53 4.47
N ILE A 132 -9.71 -2.55 5.49
CA ILE A 132 -8.73 -1.51 5.72
C ILE A 132 -7.39 -2.15 6.06
N PHE A 133 -6.33 -1.66 5.45
CA PHE A 133 -4.97 -2.00 5.86
C PHE A 133 -4.11 -0.75 5.97
N LEU A 134 -3.22 -0.74 6.95
CA LEU A 134 -2.30 0.36 7.17
C LEU A 134 -1.04 0.18 6.32
N ILE A 135 -0.49 1.30 5.86
CA ILE A 135 0.77 1.35 5.12
C ILE A 135 1.64 2.49 5.65
N GLU A 136 2.94 2.32 5.61
CA GLU A 136 3.91 3.39 5.87
C GLU A 136 4.35 4.05 4.56
N ALA A 137 4.73 5.31 4.64
CA ALA A 137 5.08 6.13 3.47
C ALA A 137 6.20 5.52 2.60
N ASP A 138 7.16 4.83 3.20
CA ASP A 138 8.32 4.26 2.51
C ASP A 138 8.00 3.06 1.60
N TYR A 139 6.85 2.40 1.79
CA TYR A 139 6.37 1.35 0.90
C TYR A 139 4.94 1.57 0.37
N ALA A 140 4.36 2.75 0.59
CA ALA A 140 2.99 3.06 0.22
C ALA A 140 2.72 2.84 -1.27
N LEU A 141 3.63 3.25 -2.15
CA LEU A 141 3.47 3.17 -3.61
C LEU A 141 3.19 1.75 -4.09
N LYS A 142 3.79 0.74 -3.46
CA LYS A 142 3.52 -0.66 -3.78
C LYS A 142 2.03 -1.03 -3.75
N TYR A 143 1.30 -0.46 -2.80
CA TYR A 143 -0.13 -0.77 -2.60
C TYR A 143 -1.05 0.24 -3.27
N VAL A 144 -0.72 1.53 -3.22
CA VAL A 144 -1.57 2.56 -3.85
C VAL A 144 -1.56 2.46 -5.37
N ASP A 145 -0.47 1.96 -5.97
CA ASP A 145 -0.38 1.64 -7.40
C ASP A 145 -0.77 0.17 -7.66
N SER A 146 -1.84 -0.28 -7.04
CA SER A 146 -2.34 -1.65 -7.20
C SER A 146 -3.87 -1.66 -7.35
N GLU A 147 -4.40 -2.83 -7.73
CA GLU A 147 -5.85 -3.09 -7.81
C GLU A 147 -6.51 -3.30 -6.44
N TYR A 148 -5.73 -3.45 -5.36
CA TYR A 148 -6.23 -3.70 -4.01
C TYR A 148 -6.65 -2.44 -3.25
N THR A 149 -6.36 -1.26 -3.77
CA THR A 149 -6.74 0.02 -3.16
C THR A 149 -7.81 0.71 -3.97
N LEU A 150 -8.85 1.19 -3.29
CA LEU A 150 -10.00 1.84 -3.89
C LEU A 150 -9.80 3.36 -4.00
N ASP A 151 -10.50 3.99 -4.93
CA ASP A 151 -10.66 5.44 -4.97
C ASP A 151 -11.49 5.89 -3.75
N VAL A 152 -10.87 6.64 -2.84
CA VAL A 152 -11.53 7.04 -1.59
C VAL A 152 -12.74 7.96 -1.82
N LYS A 153 -12.80 8.66 -2.93
CA LYS A 153 -13.93 9.51 -3.27
C LYS A 153 -15.03 8.74 -4.01
N LYS A 154 -14.67 8.05 -5.07
CA LYS A 154 -15.62 7.37 -5.95
C LYS A 154 -16.18 6.09 -5.32
N ASP A 155 -15.31 5.25 -4.77
CA ASP A 155 -15.67 3.90 -4.34
C ASP A 155 -16.00 3.86 -2.83
N VAL A 156 -15.34 4.71 -2.01
CA VAL A 156 -15.60 4.81 -0.55
C VAL A 156 -16.60 5.92 -0.22
N GLY A 157 -16.71 6.95 -1.07
CA GLY A 157 -17.68 8.02 -0.92
C GLY A 157 -17.21 9.20 -0.08
N LEU A 158 -15.90 9.35 0.18
CA LEU A 158 -15.37 10.53 0.86
C LEU A 158 -15.46 11.76 -0.03
N THR A 159 -15.80 12.90 0.56
CA THR A 159 -15.90 14.18 -0.12
C THR A 159 -14.63 15.02 0.04
N ASP A 160 -14.51 16.09 -0.75
CA ASP A 160 -13.42 17.06 -0.56
C ASP A 160 -13.49 17.73 0.82
N ASP A 161 -14.69 17.88 1.39
CA ASP A 161 -14.88 18.42 2.72
C ASP A 161 -14.33 17.50 3.81
N ASP A 162 -14.48 16.19 3.66
CA ASP A 162 -13.90 15.20 4.57
C ASP A 162 -12.36 15.21 4.54
N LEU A 163 -11.77 15.57 3.40
CA LEU A 163 -10.34 15.52 3.15
C LEU A 163 -9.62 16.87 3.24
N LYS A 164 -10.36 17.98 3.45
CA LYS A 164 -9.80 19.35 3.35
C LYS A 164 -8.72 19.66 4.38
N ASP A 165 -8.84 19.09 5.59
CA ASP A 165 -7.95 19.38 6.72
C ASP A 165 -6.72 18.45 6.75
N GLN A 166 -6.61 17.50 5.81
CA GLN A 166 -5.42 16.69 5.65
C GLN A 166 -4.27 17.49 5.02
N TYR A 167 -3.07 17.29 5.53
CA TYR A 167 -1.87 17.89 4.91
C TYR A 167 -1.69 17.40 3.48
N GLN A 168 -1.32 18.30 2.56
CA GLN A 168 -1.21 17.96 1.14
C GLN A 168 -0.21 16.82 0.91
N TYR A 169 0.97 16.86 1.54
CA TYR A 169 1.97 15.81 1.36
C TYR A 169 1.48 14.41 1.74
N THR A 170 0.56 14.30 2.72
CA THR A 170 -0.02 12.99 3.09
C THR A 170 -1.03 12.49 2.07
N LYS A 171 -1.69 13.39 1.35
CA LYS A 171 -2.55 13.04 0.21
C LYS A 171 -1.73 12.64 -1.01
N ASP A 172 -0.61 13.34 -1.26
CA ASP A 172 0.25 13.08 -2.41
C ASP A 172 0.85 11.66 -2.37
N ILE A 173 1.25 11.17 -1.19
CA ILE A 173 1.81 9.81 -1.01
C ILE A 173 0.83 8.71 -1.44
N VAL A 174 -0.48 8.95 -1.28
CA VAL A 174 -1.54 7.97 -1.58
C VAL A 174 -2.33 8.33 -2.84
N THR A 175 -1.76 9.18 -3.71
CA THR A 175 -2.39 9.58 -4.98
C THR A 175 -1.57 9.06 -6.15
N VAL A 176 -2.21 8.27 -7.02
CA VAL A 176 -1.64 7.75 -8.27
C VAL A 176 -2.54 8.16 -9.42
N ASP A 177 -1.97 8.70 -10.49
CA ASP A 177 -2.69 9.19 -11.69
C ASP A 177 -3.84 10.16 -11.38
N GLY A 178 -3.67 10.97 -10.32
CA GLY A 178 -4.68 11.93 -9.86
C GLY A 178 -5.81 11.32 -9.03
N VAL A 179 -5.76 10.02 -8.73
CA VAL A 179 -6.73 9.30 -7.90
C VAL A 179 -6.17 9.09 -6.50
N GLN A 180 -6.85 9.62 -5.49
CA GLN A 180 -6.48 9.39 -4.09
C GLN A 180 -7.02 8.03 -3.63
N LYS A 181 -6.13 7.14 -3.22
CA LYS A 181 -6.42 5.73 -2.86
C LYS A 181 -6.22 5.40 -1.37
N GLY A 182 -6.12 6.42 -0.56
CA GLY A 182 -5.96 6.27 0.89
C GLY A 182 -6.12 7.59 1.62
N THR A 183 -6.12 7.49 2.95
CA THR A 183 -6.14 8.64 3.86
C THR A 183 -5.08 8.44 4.93
N THR A 184 -4.75 9.49 5.66
CA THR A 184 -3.78 9.40 6.75
C THR A 184 -4.46 9.63 8.11
N TRP A 185 -3.96 8.94 9.11
CA TRP A 185 -4.30 9.16 10.52
C TRP A 185 -3.15 9.75 11.33
N GLN A 186 -1.96 9.84 10.72
CA GLN A 186 -0.77 10.45 11.31
C GLN A 186 -0.13 11.44 10.33
N ALA A 187 0.47 12.49 10.87
CA ALA A 187 1.35 13.38 10.14
C ALA A 187 2.77 13.21 10.71
N THR A 188 3.68 12.67 9.91
CA THR A 188 5.06 12.42 10.30
C THR A 188 6.00 13.15 9.34
N PRO A 189 6.12 14.49 9.46
CA PRO A 189 7.00 15.26 8.59
C PRO A 189 8.47 14.87 8.84
N GLY A 190 9.27 14.83 7.78
CA GLY A 190 10.71 14.73 7.89
C GLY A 190 11.27 15.99 8.55
N LEU A 191 12.09 15.82 9.60
CA LEU A 191 12.72 16.90 10.31
C LEU A 191 14.21 16.60 10.52
N PHE A 192 15.04 17.62 10.42
CA PHE A 192 16.43 17.53 10.79
C PHE A 192 16.59 17.92 12.27
N ALA A 193 16.84 16.93 13.12
CA ALA A 193 17.12 17.13 14.53
C ALA A 193 18.64 17.32 14.73
N TYR A 194 19.06 18.32 15.51
CA TYR A 194 20.46 18.59 15.78
C TYR A 194 20.74 18.73 17.27
N ARG A 195 21.98 18.44 17.65
CA ARG A 195 22.47 18.67 19.02
C ARG A 195 22.88 20.13 19.15
N ARG A 196 22.17 20.88 19.98
CA ARG A 196 22.38 22.32 20.19
C ARG A 196 23.83 22.64 20.58
N SER A 197 24.43 21.85 21.46
CA SER A 197 25.85 22.05 21.88
C SER A 197 26.85 21.85 20.74
N ILE A 198 26.56 21.00 19.75
CA ILE A 198 27.41 20.83 18.56
C ILE A 198 27.19 21.99 17.60
N ALA A 199 25.95 22.43 17.41
CA ALA A 199 25.63 23.60 16.57
C ALA A 199 26.35 24.84 17.12
N GLU A 200 26.29 25.10 18.43
CA GLU A 200 27.03 26.19 19.06
C GLU A 200 28.55 26.09 18.82
N ASP A 201 29.13 24.90 18.97
CA ASP A 201 30.57 24.71 18.74
C ASP A 201 30.97 24.87 17.28
N VAL A 202 30.15 24.37 16.33
CA VAL A 202 30.47 24.36 14.89
C VAL A 202 30.11 25.65 14.20
N LEU A 203 28.94 26.23 14.52
CA LEU A 203 28.35 27.41 13.86
C LEU A 203 28.47 28.69 14.68
N GLY A 204 28.70 28.57 15.99
CA GLY A 204 28.68 29.72 16.93
C GLY A 204 27.25 30.13 17.30
N THR A 205 26.27 29.27 17.05
CA THR A 205 24.86 29.49 17.36
C THR A 205 24.13 28.17 17.55
N ASP A 206 23.16 28.16 18.46
CA ASP A 206 22.21 27.06 18.63
C ASP A 206 20.77 27.46 18.31
N ASP A 207 20.58 28.66 17.76
CA ASP A 207 19.26 29.16 17.36
C ASP A 207 18.72 28.36 16.15
N PRO A 208 17.50 27.81 16.24
CA PRO A 208 16.93 26.98 15.17
C PRO A 208 16.81 27.69 13.83
N THR A 209 16.54 29.00 13.82
CA THR A 209 16.39 29.78 12.59
C THR A 209 17.74 29.96 11.88
N GLU A 210 18.78 30.24 12.65
CA GLU A 210 20.14 30.39 12.12
C GLU A 210 20.71 29.05 11.65
N VAL A 211 20.48 27.98 12.41
CA VAL A 211 20.86 26.61 12.01
C VAL A 211 20.12 26.20 10.74
N GLN A 212 18.81 26.47 10.62
CA GLN A 212 18.05 26.19 9.41
C GLN A 212 18.62 26.97 8.20
N ALA A 213 18.98 28.24 8.38
CA ALA A 213 19.58 29.04 7.33
C ALA A 213 20.96 28.51 6.88
N ALA A 214 21.74 27.97 7.83
CA ALA A 214 23.04 27.35 7.56
C ALA A 214 22.93 25.97 6.85
N LEU A 215 21.77 25.35 6.85
CA LEU A 215 21.49 24.02 6.26
C LEU A 215 20.48 24.11 5.10
N SER A 216 20.21 25.28 4.54
CA SER A 216 19.06 25.52 3.64
C SER A 216 19.20 24.89 2.25
N ASP A 217 20.41 24.52 1.87
CA ASP A 217 20.74 23.89 0.59
C ASP A 217 21.96 22.95 0.75
N TRP A 218 22.22 22.15 -0.27
CA TRP A 218 23.28 21.15 -0.21
C TRP A 218 24.70 21.74 -0.14
N ASP A 219 24.94 22.90 -0.74
CA ASP A 219 26.26 23.54 -0.68
C ASP A 219 26.55 23.99 0.75
N LYS A 220 25.60 24.66 1.39
CA LYS A 220 25.70 25.06 2.79
C LYS A 220 25.76 23.87 3.74
N PHE A 221 24.97 22.82 3.47
CA PHE A 221 25.04 21.59 4.26
C PHE A 221 26.45 20.99 4.23
N ASN A 222 27.08 20.93 3.04
CA ASN A 222 28.43 20.43 2.88
C ASN A 222 29.45 21.32 3.57
N ASP A 223 29.33 22.64 3.49
CA ASP A 223 30.19 23.58 4.21
C ASP A 223 30.16 23.38 5.73
N VAL A 224 28.96 23.13 6.27
CA VAL A 224 28.77 22.81 7.69
C VAL A 224 29.35 21.43 8.01
N ALA A 225 29.20 20.45 7.13
CA ALA A 225 29.76 19.13 7.27
C ALA A 225 31.30 19.15 7.36
N GLU A 226 31.96 19.97 6.54
CA GLU A 226 33.42 20.17 6.60
C GLU A 226 33.86 20.78 7.94
N LYS A 227 33.16 21.84 8.40
CA LYS A 227 33.43 22.46 9.71
C LYS A 227 33.22 21.48 10.87
N ALA A 228 32.14 20.67 10.82
CA ALA A 228 31.87 19.64 11.82
C ALA A 228 32.95 18.56 11.82
N ALA A 229 33.34 18.07 10.64
CA ALA A 229 34.39 17.07 10.49
C ALA A 229 35.73 17.55 11.02
N ALA A 230 36.10 18.81 10.80
CA ALA A 230 37.33 19.41 11.33
C ALA A 230 37.37 19.43 12.86
N LYS A 231 36.21 19.37 13.52
CA LYS A 231 36.06 19.26 14.98
C LYS A 231 35.74 17.84 15.46
N GLY A 232 35.79 16.85 14.58
CA GLY A 232 35.57 15.44 14.89
C GLY A 232 34.09 15.02 15.01
N TYR A 233 33.17 15.87 14.55
CA TYR A 233 31.73 15.57 14.50
C TYR A 233 31.33 15.00 13.15
N LYS A 234 30.20 14.32 13.10
CA LYS A 234 29.54 13.82 11.89
C LYS A 234 28.17 14.49 11.73
N MET A 235 27.82 14.84 10.50
CA MET A 235 26.52 15.44 10.21
C MET A 235 25.37 14.45 10.31
N LEU A 236 25.60 13.20 9.96
CA LEU A 236 24.58 12.13 9.95
C LEU A 236 25.11 10.92 10.71
N SER A 237 24.24 10.20 11.39
CA SER A 237 24.61 8.99 12.13
C SER A 237 24.78 7.79 11.19
N GLY A 238 24.06 7.75 10.09
CA GLY A 238 24.12 6.68 9.10
C GLY A 238 23.28 6.94 7.85
N TYR A 239 23.23 5.95 6.96
CA TYR A 239 22.47 6.00 5.72
C TYR A 239 20.96 6.22 5.95
N ASP A 240 20.40 5.53 6.95
CA ASP A 240 18.96 5.58 7.24
C ASP A 240 18.49 6.98 7.63
N ASP A 241 19.35 7.83 8.18
CA ASP A 241 19.02 9.21 8.54
C ASP A 241 18.95 10.13 7.32
N SER A 242 19.52 9.74 6.19
CA SER A 242 19.55 10.55 5.00
C SER A 242 18.42 10.24 4.02
N TYR A 243 18.22 8.99 3.65
CA TYR A 243 17.32 8.65 2.55
C TYR A 243 15.82 8.86 2.86
N ARG A 244 15.46 8.99 4.15
CA ARG A 244 14.07 9.29 4.57
C ARG A 244 13.79 10.79 4.69
N THR A 245 14.83 11.63 4.64
CA THR A 245 14.70 13.07 4.87
C THR A 245 15.00 13.89 3.63
N PHE A 246 15.77 13.33 2.67
CA PHE A 246 16.27 14.03 1.48
C PHE A 246 15.86 13.36 0.18
#